data_db3794c0fffdff6415a5756cedf5034c
#
_entry.id   db3794c0fffdff6415a5756cedf5034c
#
_cell.length_a   1.000
_cell.length_b   1.000
_cell.length_c   1.000
_cell.angle_alpha   90.00
_cell.angle_beta   90.00
_cell.angle_gamma   90.00
#
_symmetry.space_group_name_H-M   'P 1'
#
loop_
_entity.id
_entity.type
_entity.pdbx_description
1 polymer ?
#
loop_
_entity_poly.entity_id
_entity_poly.type
_entity_poly.pdbx_seq_one_letter_code
_entity_poly.pdbx_strand_id
1 'polypeptide(L)'
;MANSVTALEEVSWMGNCLVPLDDVCKCTLDEPISKAISYIIDNRHSHIPVLDEFKKVIGVFSVSTLMEIVSRHEPNRNSGTLASIKTDLNIENHKTEEFKFVSLTSTVAEIHRMHDEAKEKGRHIGMFFVTENGGRDEPLYGIFTKWDFSKAAIKDDTIEPKTK
;
A
#
# COMPACT_ATOMS: atom_id res chain seq x y z
N MET A 1 -33.60 0.34 8.56
CA MET A 1 -33.58 0.38 7.08
C MET A 1 -32.59 1.37 6.46
N ALA A 2 -31.84 2.12 7.27
CA ALA A 2 -30.79 3.03 6.75
C ALA A 2 -29.46 2.36 6.40
N ASN A 3 -29.25 1.09 6.77
CA ASN A 3 -27.92 0.43 6.68
C ASN A 3 -27.60 -0.20 5.32
N SER A 4 -28.55 -0.39 4.42
CA SER A 4 -28.29 -1.07 3.14
C SER A 4 -27.73 -0.13 2.06
N VAL A 5 -28.12 1.13 2.09
CA VAL A 5 -27.63 2.14 1.12
C VAL A 5 -26.17 2.51 1.45
N THR A 6 -25.86 2.70 2.73
CA THR A 6 -24.51 3.03 3.21
C THR A 6 -23.51 1.91 2.89
N ALA A 7 -23.91 0.65 3.04
CA ALA A 7 -23.05 -0.49 2.75
C ALA A 7 -22.74 -0.64 1.24
N LEU A 8 -23.70 -0.34 0.36
CA LEU A 8 -23.49 -0.35 -1.09
C LEU A 8 -22.61 0.80 -1.57
N GLU A 9 -22.75 1.98 -0.96
CA GLU A 9 -21.88 3.13 -1.21
C GLU A 9 -20.46 2.88 -0.72
N GLU A 10 -20.30 2.25 0.44
CA GLU A 10 -19.00 1.89 1.00
C GLU A 10 -18.24 0.86 0.16
N VAL A 11 -18.91 -0.15 -0.38
CA VAL A 11 -18.32 -1.10 -1.34
C VAL A 11 -17.92 -0.41 -2.64
N SER A 12 -18.66 0.61 -3.07
CA SER A 12 -18.37 1.38 -4.27
C SER A 12 -17.08 2.18 -4.16
N TRP A 13 -16.77 2.81 -3.03
CA TRP A 13 -15.54 3.61 -2.89
C TRP A 13 -14.29 2.74 -2.96
N MET A 14 -14.27 1.58 -2.30
CA MET A 14 -13.15 0.65 -2.35
C MET A 14 -12.86 0.19 -3.78
N GLY A 15 -13.89 -0.15 -4.54
CA GLY A 15 -13.76 -0.53 -5.95
C GLY A 15 -13.20 0.59 -6.84
N ASN A 16 -13.40 1.86 -6.46
CA ASN A 16 -12.87 3.01 -7.19
C ASN A 16 -11.41 3.33 -6.87
N CYS A 17 -10.89 2.93 -5.71
CA CYS A 17 -9.51 3.21 -5.33
C CYS A 17 -8.58 1.98 -5.35
N LEU A 18 -9.14 0.78 -5.32
CA LEU A 18 -8.36 -0.46 -5.31
C LEU A 18 -7.60 -0.67 -6.63
N VAL A 19 -6.30 -0.84 -6.53
CA VAL A 19 -5.46 -1.39 -7.59
C VAL A 19 -5.44 -2.90 -7.42
N PRO A 20 -6.03 -3.68 -8.33
CA PRO A 20 -6.09 -5.14 -8.19
C PRO A 20 -4.70 -5.75 -8.30
N LEU A 21 -4.50 -6.92 -7.66
CA LEU A 21 -3.20 -7.57 -7.55
C LEU A 21 -2.47 -7.75 -8.88
N ASP A 22 -3.19 -8.05 -9.96
CA ASP A 22 -2.59 -8.27 -11.28
C ASP A 22 -1.96 -6.99 -11.85
N ASP A 23 -2.45 -5.82 -11.46
CA ASP A 23 -1.95 -4.51 -11.91
C ASP A 23 -0.90 -3.92 -10.95
N VAL A 24 -0.64 -4.57 -9.82
CA VAL A 24 0.34 -4.10 -8.82
C VAL A 24 1.76 -4.45 -9.28
N CYS A 25 2.64 -3.46 -9.33
CA CYS A 25 4.08 -3.73 -9.39
C CYS A 25 4.52 -4.35 -8.06
N LYS A 26 5.01 -5.56 -8.10
CA LYS A 26 5.36 -6.38 -6.95
C LYS A 26 6.60 -7.21 -7.21
N CYS A 27 7.27 -7.63 -6.15
CA CYS A 27 8.45 -8.49 -6.21
C CYS A 27 8.31 -9.68 -5.26
N THR A 28 9.20 -10.66 -5.44
CA THR A 28 9.44 -11.76 -4.51
C THR A 28 10.87 -11.68 -3.97
N LEU A 29 11.19 -12.41 -2.91
CA LEU A 29 12.51 -12.31 -2.25
C LEU A 29 13.68 -12.80 -3.13
N ASP A 30 13.43 -13.71 -4.06
CA ASP A 30 14.43 -14.25 -4.98
C ASP A 30 14.74 -13.33 -6.16
N GLU A 31 13.95 -12.28 -6.36
CA GLU A 31 14.17 -11.31 -7.43
C GLU A 31 15.30 -10.32 -7.08
N PRO A 32 16.01 -9.82 -8.10
CA PRO A 32 17.11 -8.88 -7.87
C PRO A 32 16.61 -7.53 -7.34
N ILE A 33 17.40 -6.90 -6.48
CA ILE A 33 17.14 -5.55 -5.95
C ILE A 33 16.98 -4.54 -7.10
N SER A 34 17.75 -4.71 -8.18
CA SER A 34 17.66 -3.85 -9.37
C SER A 34 16.28 -3.81 -10.01
N LYS A 35 15.49 -4.89 -9.89
CA LYS A 35 14.11 -4.91 -10.39
C LYS A 35 13.21 -3.98 -9.57
N ALA A 36 13.31 -4.01 -8.24
CA ALA A 36 12.56 -3.10 -7.38
C ALA A 36 12.97 -1.64 -7.60
N ILE A 37 14.27 -1.40 -7.80
CA ILE A 37 14.79 -0.07 -8.14
C ILE A 37 14.22 0.44 -9.46
N SER A 38 14.16 -0.41 -10.50
CA SER A 38 13.58 -0.01 -11.80
C SER A 38 12.11 0.36 -11.69
N TYR A 39 11.32 -0.34 -10.87
CA TYR A 39 9.93 0.02 -10.63
C TYR A 39 9.78 1.41 -9.98
N ILE A 40 10.70 1.77 -9.08
CA ILE A 40 10.69 3.11 -8.47
C ILE A 40 11.08 4.18 -9.51
N ILE A 41 12.15 3.95 -10.26
CA ILE A 41 12.70 4.97 -11.17
C ILE A 41 11.88 5.07 -12.45
N ASP A 42 11.62 3.95 -13.11
CA ASP A 42 11.03 3.92 -14.45
C ASP A 42 9.50 4.07 -14.40
N ASN A 43 8.87 3.43 -13.43
CA ASN A 43 7.41 3.44 -13.30
C ASN A 43 6.89 4.46 -12.28
N ARG A 44 7.80 5.18 -11.62
CA ARG A 44 7.49 6.24 -10.63
C ARG A 44 6.64 5.76 -9.45
N HIS A 45 6.82 4.51 -9.05
CA HIS A 45 6.22 4.01 -7.82
C HIS A 45 7.08 4.37 -6.61
N SER A 46 6.46 4.70 -5.50
CA SER A 46 7.17 4.99 -4.24
C SER A 46 7.34 3.76 -3.35
N HIS A 47 6.49 2.76 -3.54
CA HIS A 47 6.43 1.55 -2.72
C HIS A 47 6.16 0.33 -3.59
N ILE A 48 6.94 -0.71 -3.40
CA ILE A 48 6.83 -2.00 -4.10
C ILE A 48 6.59 -3.10 -3.07
N PRO A 49 5.40 -3.70 -3.03
CA PRO A 49 5.13 -4.85 -2.16
C PRO A 49 6.02 -6.03 -2.52
N VAL A 50 6.53 -6.70 -1.49
CA VAL A 50 7.24 -7.98 -1.62
C VAL A 50 6.35 -9.09 -1.08
N LEU A 51 6.06 -10.07 -1.93
CA LEU A 51 5.12 -11.14 -1.63
C LEU A 51 5.85 -12.49 -1.53
N ASP A 52 5.27 -13.40 -0.75
CA ASP A 52 5.64 -14.81 -0.75
C ASP A 52 4.92 -15.62 -1.85
N GLU A 53 5.18 -16.91 -1.90
CA GLU A 53 4.54 -17.84 -2.84
C GLU A 53 3.01 -17.96 -2.67
N PHE A 54 2.49 -17.62 -1.49
CA PHE A 54 1.06 -17.60 -1.19
C PHE A 54 0.41 -16.23 -1.41
N LYS A 55 1.13 -15.30 -2.05
CA LYS A 55 0.70 -13.91 -2.30
C LYS A 55 0.48 -13.08 -1.02
N LYS A 56 1.11 -13.46 0.08
CA LYS A 56 1.08 -12.70 1.33
C LYS A 56 2.17 -11.63 1.31
N VAL A 57 1.88 -10.46 1.88
CA VAL A 57 2.85 -9.38 2.01
C VAL A 57 3.87 -9.73 3.09
N ILE A 58 5.13 -9.86 2.72
CA ILE A 58 6.25 -10.14 3.61
C ILE A 58 7.17 -8.94 3.80
N GLY A 59 7.00 -7.89 3.02
CA GLY A 59 7.78 -6.67 3.13
C GLY A 59 7.38 -5.63 2.09
N VAL A 60 8.04 -4.49 2.15
CA VAL A 60 7.91 -3.39 1.19
C VAL A 60 9.29 -2.84 0.85
N PHE A 61 9.56 -2.70 -0.44
CA PHE A 61 10.70 -1.92 -0.92
C PHE A 61 10.21 -0.52 -1.26
N SER A 62 10.70 0.49 -0.54
CA SER A 62 10.29 1.89 -0.72
C SER A 62 11.45 2.77 -1.13
N VAL A 63 11.15 4.01 -1.49
CA VAL A 63 12.19 5.04 -1.69
C VAL A 63 13.04 5.20 -0.43
N SER A 64 12.45 5.13 0.76
CA SER A 64 13.19 5.17 2.04
C SER A 64 14.15 4.00 2.16
N THR A 65 13.72 2.78 1.79
CA THR A 65 14.58 1.58 1.77
C THR A 65 15.78 1.78 0.85
N LEU A 66 15.53 2.31 -0.36
CA LEU A 66 16.60 2.61 -1.32
C LEU A 66 17.60 3.62 -0.74
N MET A 67 17.12 4.69 -0.13
CA MET A 67 17.97 5.71 0.47
C MET A 67 18.83 5.14 1.62
N GLU A 68 18.26 4.27 2.45
CA GLU A 68 19.01 3.60 3.52
C GLU A 68 20.10 2.68 2.98
N ILE A 69 19.83 1.91 1.94
CA ILE A 69 20.80 1.04 1.27
C ILE A 69 21.97 1.86 0.70
N VAL A 70 21.64 2.95 0.00
CA VAL A 70 22.66 3.85 -0.59
C VAL A 70 23.48 4.53 0.50
N SER A 71 22.88 4.98 1.60
CA SER A 71 23.57 5.68 2.68
C SER A 71 24.57 4.82 3.44
N ARG A 72 24.37 3.51 3.47
CA ARG A 72 25.30 2.58 4.16
C ARG A 72 26.60 2.34 3.42
N HIS A 73 26.78 2.88 2.21
CA HIS A 73 28.01 2.80 1.41
C HIS A 73 28.57 1.38 1.24
N GLU A 74 27.73 0.35 1.29
CA GLU A 74 28.17 -1.02 1.10
C GLU A 74 28.31 -1.32 -0.39
N PRO A 75 29.54 -1.56 -0.88
CA PRO A 75 29.74 -1.98 -2.26
C PRO A 75 29.02 -3.30 -2.51
N ASN A 76 28.29 -3.40 -3.61
CA ASN A 76 27.54 -4.58 -4.09
C ASN A 76 26.17 -4.88 -3.47
N ARG A 77 25.58 -4.05 -2.59
CA ARG A 77 24.21 -4.30 -2.11
C ARG A 77 23.15 -4.24 -3.21
N ASN A 78 23.39 -3.46 -4.26
CA ASN A 78 22.45 -3.35 -5.38
C ASN A 78 22.51 -4.56 -6.34
N SER A 79 23.49 -5.44 -6.20
CA SER A 79 23.66 -6.62 -7.05
C SER A 79 23.06 -7.90 -6.48
N GLY A 80 22.55 -7.88 -5.24
CA GLY A 80 21.92 -9.01 -4.59
C GLY A 80 20.43 -9.17 -4.89
N THR A 81 19.85 -10.20 -4.30
CA THR A 81 18.39 -10.40 -4.28
C THR A 81 17.75 -9.65 -3.11
N LEU A 82 16.44 -9.46 -3.19
CA LEU A 82 15.67 -8.85 -2.10
C LEU A 82 15.79 -9.62 -0.78
N ALA A 83 16.05 -10.93 -0.83
CA ALA A 83 16.31 -11.74 0.36
C ALA A 83 17.51 -11.22 1.18
N SER A 84 18.53 -10.67 0.52
CA SER A 84 19.73 -10.14 1.20
C SER A 84 19.46 -8.89 2.05
N ILE A 85 18.35 -8.19 1.80
CA ILE A 85 17.89 -7.01 2.54
C ILE A 85 16.56 -7.21 3.25
N LYS A 86 16.20 -8.46 3.56
CA LYS A 86 14.91 -8.82 4.15
C LYS A 86 14.57 -8.02 5.41
N THR A 87 15.56 -7.69 6.23
CA THR A 87 15.37 -6.87 7.43
C THR A 87 14.92 -5.45 7.08
N ASP A 88 15.48 -4.86 6.03
CA ASP A 88 15.12 -3.51 5.57
C ASP A 88 13.73 -3.48 4.92
N LEU A 89 13.28 -4.60 4.37
CA LEU A 89 11.96 -4.73 3.76
C LEU A 89 10.83 -4.91 4.77
N ASN A 90 11.15 -5.33 6.00
CA ASN A 90 10.13 -5.59 7.03
C ASN A 90 9.33 -4.31 7.30
N ILE A 91 8.01 -4.40 7.16
CA ILE A 91 7.09 -3.26 7.32
C ILE A 91 7.17 -2.61 8.71
N GLU A 92 7.60 -3.34 9.73
CA GLU A 92 7.79 -2.83 11.09
C GLU A 92 9.06 -1.95 11.22
N ASN A 93 10.00 -2.08 10.30
CA ASN A 93 11.30 -1.39 10.36
C ASN A 93 11.31 -0.04 9.62
N HIS A 94 10.25 0.33 8.93
CA HIS A 94 10.12 1.64 8.29
C HIS A 94 9.91 2.74 9.35
N LYS A 95 10.80 3.71 9.40
CA LYS A 95 10.84 4.70 10.51
C LYS A 95 9.76 5.76 10.44
N THR A 96 9.44 6.23 9.23
CA THR A 96 8.53 7.34 8.99
C THR A 96 7.21 6.93 8.35
N GLU A 97 7.12 5.66 7.96
CA GLU A 97 6.00 5.10 7.21
C GLU A 97 5.32 3.99 8.01
N GLU A 98 4.02 3.92 7.89
CA GLU A 98 3.22 2.78 8.34
C GLU A 98 2.53 2.13 7.14
N PHE A 99 2.27 0.84 7.25
CA PHE A 99 1.51 0.06 6.27
C PHE A 99 0.33 -0.57 6.98
N LYS A 100 -0.85 -0.47 6.40
CA LYS A 100 -2.08 -0.94 7.03
C LYS A 100 -2.73 -2.03 6.19
N PHE A 101 -3.24 -3.04 6.86
CA PHE A 101 -4.07 -4.07 6.26
C PHE A 101 -5.54 -3.75 6.52
N VAL A 102 -6.34 -3.80 5.48
CA VAL A 102 -7.76 -3.51 5.52
C VAL A 102 -8.53 -4.55 4.72
N SER A 103 -9.80 -4.73 5.04
CA SER A 103 -10.67 -5.65 4.29
C SER A 103 -11.35 -4.93 3.13
N LEU A 104 -11.94 -5.72 2.22
CA LEU A 104 -12.77 -5.19 1.13
C LEU A 104 -13.99 -4.41 1.63
N THR A 105 -14.40 -4.63 2.89
CA THR A 105 -15.55 -3.98 3.54
C THR A 105 -15.17 -2.87 4.51
N SER A 106 -13.90 -2.49 4.57
CA SER A 106 -13.45 -1.38 5.41
C SER A 106 -14.10 -0.06 4.97
N THR A 107 -14.50 0.75 5.94
CA THR A 107 -15.21 2.00 5.71
C THR A 107 -14.28 3.18 5.48
N VAL A 108 -14.77 4.22 4.81
CA VAL A 108 -14.06 5.49 4.64
C VAL A 108 -13.66 6.08 5.99
N ALA A 109 -14.54 5.99 7.01
CA ALA A 109 -14.27 6.46 8.35
C ALA A 109 -13.09 5.73 9.01
N GLU A 110 -12.97 4.41 8.81
CA GLU A 110 -11.83 3.62 9.29
C GLU A 110 -10.52 4.05 8.65
N ILE A 111 -10.52 4.32 7.33
CA ILE A 111 -9.34 4.79 6.62
C ILE A 111 -8.90 6.18 7.12
N HIS A 112 -9.84 7.10 7.30
CA HIS A 112 -9.53 8.42 7.89
C HIS A 112 -8.94 8.29 9.29
N ARG A 113 -9.55 7.46 10.15
CA ARG A 113 -9.04 7.21 11.50
C ARG A 113 -7.61 6.68 11.49
N MET A 114 -7.29 5.73 10.60
CA MET A 114 -5.92 5.20 10.46
C MET A 114 -4.92 6.29 10.04
N HIS A 115 -5.32 7.18 9.13
CA HIS A 115 -4.49 8.32 8.74
C HIS A 115 -4.23 9.29 9.91
N ASP A 116 -5.25 9.61 10.68
CA ASP A 116 -5.14 10.50 11.83
C ASP A 116 -4.25 9.91 12.91
N GLU A 117 -4.42 8.62 13.23
CA GLU A 117 -3.58 7.90 14.19
C GLU A 117 -2.10 7.86 13.77
N ALA A 118 -1.81 7.66 12.49
CA ALA A 118 -0.44 7.69 11.97
C ALA A 118 0.16 9.10 12.10
N LYS A 119 -0.61 10.12 11.73
CA LYS A 119 -0.21 11.53 11.81
C LYS A 119 0.09 11.96 13.25
N GLU A 120 -0.71 11.54 14.23
CA GLU A 120 -0.46 11.80 15.66
C GLU A 120 0.88 11.24 16.13
N LYS A 121 1.34 10.13 15.56
CA LYS A 121 2.65 9.53 15.82
C LYS A 121 3.79 10.17 15.00
N GLY A 122 3.52 11.21 14.23
CA GLY A 122 4.49 11.81 13.31
C GLY A 122 4.85 10.92 12.11
N ARG A 123 3.97 9.99 11.73
CA ARG A 123 4.15 9.03 10.65
C ARG A 123 3.10 9.25 9.55
N HIS A 124 3.31 8.66 8.39
CA HIS A 124 2.31 8.61 7.33
C HIS A 124 2.10 7.18 6.86
N ILE A 125 0.93 6.91 6.31
CA ILE A 125 0.64 5.60 5.72
C ILE A 125 1.15 5.60 4.28
N GLY A 126 2.14 4.74 4.00
CA GLY A 126 2.72 4.60 2.67
C GLY A 126 1.81 3.86 1.71
N MET A 127 1.14 2.81 2.20
CA MET A 127 0.25 1.97 1.39
C MET A 127 -0.73 1.21 2.27
N PHE A 128 -1.92 0.99 1.73
CA PHE A 128 -2.90 0.05 2.27
C PHE A 128 -2.86 -1.25 1.49
N PHE A 129 -2.81 -2.36 2.20
CA PHE A 129 -2.94 -3.72 1.67
C PHE A 129 -4.36 -4.21 1.91
N VAL A 130 -5.02 -4.60 0.84
CA VAL A 130 -6.39 -5.11 0.92
C VAL A 130 -6.36 -6.63 0.87
N THR A 131 -6.89 -7.25 1.91
CA THR A 131 -7.06 -8.70 2.05
C THR A 131 -8.53 -9.01 2.32
N GLU A 132 -8.91 -10.27 2.33
CA GLU A 132 -10.32 -10.67 2.49
C GLU A 132 -10.92 -10.11 3.80
N ASN A 133 -10.26 -10.33 4.92
CA ASN A 133 -10.73 -9.93 6.25
C ASN A 133 -9.87 -8.83 6.90
N GLY A 134 -8.91 -8.25 6.17
CA GLY A 134 -7.97 -7.27 6.70
C GLY A 134 -6.80 -7.90 7.48
N GLY A 135 -6.60 -9.20 7.38
CA GLY A 135 -5.52 -9.93 8.05
C GLY A 135 -4.20 -9.85 7.27
N ARG A 136 -3.10 -9.70 8.01
CA ARG A 136 -1.74 -9.68 7.45
C ARG A 136 -1.33 -11.02 6.83
N ASP A 137 -1.81 -12.12 7.39
CA ASP A 137 -1.47 -13.49 6.97
C ASP A 137 -2.38 -14.02 5.84
N GLU A 138 -3.16 -13.14 5.24
CA GLU A 138 -4.05 -13.46 4.14
C GLU A 138 -3.43 -13.09 2.79
N PRO A 139 -3.80 -13.77 1.70
CA PRO A 139 -3.40 -13.36 0.36
C PRO A 139 -3.84 -11.94 0.02
N LEU A 140 -2.99 -11.20 -0.66
CA LEU A 140 -3.27 -9.84 -1.10
C LEU A 140 -4.27 -9.83 -2.26
N TYR A 141 -5.36 -9.08 -2.14
CA TYR A 141 -6.29 -8.78 -3.24
C TYR A 141 -5.83 -7.60 -4.10
N GLY A 142 -5.24 -6.62 -3.47
CA GLY A 142 -4.79 -5.41 -4.12
C GLY A 142 -4.29 -4.39 -3.10
N ILE A 143 -4.02 -3.22 -3.59
CA ILE A 143 -3.50 -2.10 -2.80
C ILE A 143 -4.24 -0.82 -3.13
N PHE A 144 -4.12 0.17 -2.26
CA PHE A 144 -4.37 1.55 -2.59
C PHE A 144 -3.46 2.47 -1.77
N THR A 145 -3.28 3.67 -2.25
CA THR A 145 -2.50 4.71 -1.59
C THR A 145 -3.41 5.87 -1.21
N LYS A 146 -2.87 6.83 -0.48
CA LYS A 146 -3.54 8.10 -0.18
C LYS A 146 -4.05 8.80 -1.46
N TRP A 147 -3.31 8.70 -2.57
CA TRP A 147 -3.68 9.32 -3.84
C TRP A 147 -4.90 8.66 -4.46
N ASP A 148 -4.95 7.33 -4.43
CA ASP A 148 -6.11 6.58 -4.95
C ASP A 148 -7.36 6.87 -4.12
N PHE A 149 -7.21 6.90 -2.81
CA PHE A 149 -8.27 7.25 -1.88
C PHE A 149 -8.79 8.68 -2.10
N SER A 150 -7.90 9.65 -2.27
CA SER A 150 -8.29 11.05 -2.54
C SER A 150 -9.03 11.19 -3.87
N LYS A 151 -8.63 10.47 -4.91
CA LYS A 151 -9.32 10.46 -6.20
C LYS A 151 -10.73 9.84 -6.10
N ALA A 152 -10.89 8.79 -5.30
CA ALA A 152 -12.20 8.17 -5.07
C ALA A 152 -13.15 9.09 -4.30
N ALA A 153 -12.64 9.79 -3.28
CA ALA A 153 -13.42 10.74 -2.50
C ALA A 153 -13.91 11.95 -3.33
N ILE A 154 -13.06 12.48 -4.24
CA ILE A 154 -13.44 13.58 -5.12
C ILE A 154 -14.55 13.20 -6.11
N LYS A 155 -14.60 11.95 -6.55
CA LYS A 155 -15.68 11.48 -7.43
C LYS A 155 -17.03 11.41 -6.73
N ASP A 156 -17.03 11.20 -5.42
CA ASP A 156 -18.26 11.17 -4.62
C ASP A 156 -18.83 12.58 -4.36
N ASP A 157 -17.96 13.60 -4.25
CA ASP A 157 -18.35 15.00 -4.06
C ASP A 157 -18.89 15.69 -5.33
N THR A 158 -18.80 15.05 -6.50
CA THR A 158 -19.30 15.60 -7.78
C THR A 158 -20.77 15.29 -8.07
N ILE A 159 -21.55 14.82 -7.12
CA ILE A 159 -23.00 14.84 -7.22
C ILE A 159 -23.46 16.28 -6.90
N GLU A 160 -23.49 17.11 -7.96
CA GLU A 160 -24.10 18.43 -7.87
C GLU A 160 -25.52 18.32 -7.29
N PRO A 161 -25.90 19.16 -6.31
CA PRO A 161 -27.28 19.27 -5.92
C PRO A 161 -28.06 19.76 -7.15
N LYS A 162 -28.94 18.95 -7.64
CA LYS A 162 -29.94 19.40 -8.63
C LYS A 162 -30.71 20.52 -8.01
N THR A 163 -30.33 21.74 -8.30
CA THR A 163 -31.15 22.94 -8.05
C THR A 163 -32.46 22.79 -8.82
N LYS A 164 -33.55 22.86 -8.09
CA LYS A 164 -34.86 23.00 -8.64
C LYS A 164 -35.04 24.40 -9.24
#